data_791ad62c8d52f43d3ae7d64be67c3fae
#
_entry.id   791ad62c8d52f43d3ae7d64be67c3fae
#
_cell.length_a   1.000
_cell.length_b   1.000
_cell.length_c   1.000
_cell.angle_alpha   90.00
_cell.angle_beta   90.00
_cell.angle_gamma   90.00
#
_symmetry.space_group_name_H-M   'P 1'
#
loop_
_entity.id
_entity.type
_entity.pdbx_description
1 polymer ?
#
loop_
_entity_poly.entity_id
_entity_poly.type
_entity_poly.pdbx_seq_one_letter_code
_entity_poly.pdbx_strand_id
1 'polypeptide(L)'
;MLQEPKVEFLWGDETAVYDDWIRHMARAPVGLPVENFNHQRTQPRKQTLIAAMSAEKVFAPWCFEGSLESDKMLQWLQQLRPQLHENHVLILDNARPHHACKVRGYLADHPIRILFLPPYSPHMNPIEKLWAAIKQRWRQRRLRGFPRLLATLQADLQQIVEKSGKAIVASCSYSSVLS
;
A
#
# COMPACT_ATOMS: atom_id res chain seq x y z
N MET A 1 -36.47 9.14 9.77
CA MET A 1 -35.14 9.63 10.14
C MET A 1 -34.18 9.13 9.06
N LEU A 2 -33.70 10.01 8.17
CA LEU A 2 -32.65 9.69 7.22
C LEU A 2 -31.37 9.58 8.05
N GLN A 3 -30.80 8.37 8.12
CA GLN A 3 -29.48 8.20 8.73
C GLN A 3 -28.48 8.95 7.84
N GLU A 4 -27.74 9.88 8.42
CA GLU A 4 -26.63 10.49 7.70
C GLU A 4 -25.66 9.40 7.23
N PRO A 5 -25.18 9.46 5.97
CA PRO A 5 -24.26 8.45 5.46
C PRO A 5 -23.01 8.41 6.33
N LYS A 6 -22.73 7.25 6.92
CA LYS A 6 -21.57 7.04 7.77
C LYS A 6 -20.30 7.28 6.95
N VAL A 7 -19.47 8.20 7.41
CA VAL A 7 -18.16 8.48 6.79
C VAL A 7 -17.29 7.21 6.85
N GLU A 8 -16.70 6.85 5.72
CA GLU A 8 -15.75 5.74 5.60
C GLU A 8 -14.36 6.29 5.29
N PHE A 9 -13.41 5.98 6.16
CA PHE A 9 -12.02 6.37 5.98
C PHE A 9 -11.26 5.36 5.15
N LEU A 10 -10.50 5.85 4.17
CA LEU A 10 -9.60 5.08 3.32
C LEU A 10 -8.17 5.56 3.55
N TRP A 11 -7.29 4.66 3.89
CA TRP A 11 -5.87 4.96 4.08
C TRP A 11 -5.09 4.58 2.84
N GLY A 12 -4.48 5.57 2.19
CA GLY A 12 -3.65 5.40 1.00
C GLY A 12 -2.17 5.57 1.33
N ASP A 13 -1.35 4.76 0.67
CA ASP A 13 0.11 4.81 0.81
C ASP A 13 0.79 3.97 -0.26
N GLU A 14 2.12 4.15 -0.42
CA GLU A 14 2.93 3.31 -1.26
C GLU A 14 3.98 2.55 -0.50
N THR A 15 4.45 1.45 -1.10
CA THR A 15 5.58 0.68 -0.56
C THR A 15 6.46 0.14 -1.66
N ALA A 16 7.79 0.11 -1.42
CA ALA A 16 8.74 -0.49 -2.32
C ALA A 16 8.83 -2.00 -2.11
N VAL A 17 8.96 -2.73 -3.22
CA VAL A 17 9.35 -4.15 -3.26
C VAL A 17 10.46 -4.34 -4.28
N TYR A 18 11.35 -5.30 -4.03
CA TYR A 18 12.51 -5.59 -4.86
C TYR A 18 12.47 -7.03 -5.35
N ASP A 19 13.01 -7.30 -6.54
CA ASP A 19 12.96 -8.64 -7.15
C ASP A 19 13.99 -9.62 -6.57
N ASP A 20 14.88 -9.12 -5.71
CA ASP A 20 15.91 -9.88 -5.01
C ASP A 20 15.53 -10.25 -3.57
N TRP A 21 14.27 -10.35 -3.23
CA TRP A 21 13.84 -10.75 -1.88
C TRP A 21 14.37 -12.13 -1.51
N ILE A 22 15.70 -12.18 -1.41
CA ILE A 22 16.47 -13.31 -0.95
C ILE A 22 16.34 -13.38 0.58
N ARG A 23 16.17 -14.56 1.10
CA ARG A 23 16.28 -14.78 2.53
C ARG A 23 17.68 -14.40 2.97
N HIS A 24 17.81 -13.37 3.79
CA HIS A 24 19.08 -13.03 4.44
C HIS A 24 19.54 -14.08 5.46
N MET A 25 18.70 -15.09 5.77
CA MET A 25 19.03 -16.21 6.63
C MET A 25 18.63 -17.52 5.94
N ALA A 26 19.59 -18.38 5.69
CA ALA A 26 19.37 -19.76 5.32
C ALA A 26 20.01 -20.66 6.39
N ARG A 27 19.43 -21.84 6.61
CA ARG A 27 20.02 -22.87 7.49
C ARG A 27 20.64 -23.93 6.61
N ALA A 28 21.92 -24.24 6.87
CA ALA A 28 22.60 -25.40 6.33
C ALA A 28 22.90 -26.38 7.47
N PRO A 29 23.08 -27.67 7.19
CA PRO A 29 23.65 -28.61 8.16
C PRO A 29 24.99 -28.10 8.71
N VAL A 30 25.26 -28.39 9.96
CA VAL A 30 26.53 -27.99 10.60
C VAL A 30 27.70 -28.49 9.76
N GLY A 31 28.62 -27.59 9.42
CA GLY A 31 29.82 -27.89 8.63
C GLY A 31 29.66 -27.78 7.11
N LEU A 32 28.46 -27.48 6.59
CA LEU A 32 28.26 -27.22 5.17
C LEU A 32 28.05 -25.70 4.93
N PRO A 33 28.68 -25.14 3.89
CA PRO A 33 28.40 -23.76 3.51
C PRO A 33 26.94 -23.64 3.07
N VAL A 34 26.31 -22.54 3.45
CA VAL A 34 25.00 -22.17 2.89
C VAL A 34 25.23 -21.84 1.42
N GLU A 35 24.77 -22.70 0.51
CA GLU A 35 24.77 -22.35 -0.92
C GLU A 35 23.89 -21.12 -1.13
N ASN A 36 24.53 -19.98 -1.24
CA ASN A 36 23.89 -18.76 -1.74
C ASN A 36 23.64 -18.97 -3.23
N PHE A 37 22.40 -19.27 -3.58
CA PHE A 37 21.94 -19.14 -4.97
C PHE A 37 21.87 -17.64 -5.33
N ASN A 38 22.99 -16.95 -5.21
CA ASN A 38 23.20 -15.64 -5.76
C ASN A 38 23.30 -15.78 -7.28
N HIS A 39 22.15 -15.77 -7.95
CA HIS A 39 22.16 -15.26 -9.30
C HIS A 39 22.50 -13.77 -9.17
N GLN A 40 23.76 -13.45 -9.47
CA GLN A 40 24.32 -12.11 -9.54
C GLN A 40 23.50 -11.25 -10.48
N ARG A 41 22.39 -10.68 -9.99
CA ARG A 41 21.86 -9.47 -10.59
C ARG A 41 22.55 -8.31 -9.92
N THR A 42 23.30 -7.61 -10.69
CA THR A 42 24.11 -6.47 -10.26
C THR A 42 23.28 -5.32 -9.66
N GLN A 43 21.97 -5.27 -9.91
CA GLN A 43 21.05 -4.31 -9.27
C GLN A 43 19.62 -4.90 -9.19
N PRO A 44 19.01 -4.96 -7.99
CA PRO A 44 17.61 -5.37 -7.85
C PRO A 44 16.67 -4.34 -8.49
N ARG A 45 15.67 -4.81 -9.23
CA ARG A 45 14.64 -3.93 -9.78
C ARG A 45 13.68 -3.52 -8.69
N LYS A 46 13.50 -2.21 -8.53
CA LYS A 46 12.53 -1.64 -7.61
C LYS A 46 11.16 -1.55 -8.30
N GLN A 47 10.16 -2.10 -7.64
CA GLN A 47 8.77 -1.86 -7.96
C GLN A 47 8.11 -1.11 -6.81
N THR A 48 7.17 -0.25 -7.12
CA THR A 48 6.36 0.44 -6.13
C THR A 48 4.93 -0.09 -6.21
N LEU A 49 4.39 -0.49 -5.05
CA LEU A 49 2.99 -0.82 -4.87
C LEU A 49 2.30 0.38 -4.25
N ILE A 50 1.13 0.76 -4.76
CA ILE A 50 0.27 1.78 -4.18
C ILE A 50 -1.16 1.24 -4.10
N ALA A 51 -1.86 1.56 -3.04
CA ALA A 51 -3.28 1.23 -2.85
C ALA A 51 -3.92 2.15 -1.81
N ALA A 52 -5.24 2.10 -1.71
CA ALA A 52 -5.95 2.54 -0.52
C ALA A 52 -6.69 1.36 0.12
N MET A 53 -6.91 1.39 1.43
CA MET A 53 -7.68 0.39 2.15
C MET A 53 -8.69 1.01 3.10
N SER A 54 -9.86 0.38 3.24
CA SER A 54 -10.73 0.55 4.39
C SER A 54 -10.57 -0.65 5.34
N ALA A 55 -11.41 -0.72 6.38
CA ALA A 55 -11.45 -1.88 7.27
C ALA A 55 -11.90 -3.19 6.57
N GLU A 56 -12.51 -3.11 5.38
CA GLU A 56 -13.16 -4.24 4.71
C GLU A 56 -12.72 -4.44 3.26
N LYS A 57 -12.13 -3.43 2.62
CA LYS A 57 -11.84 -3.46 1.18
C LYS A 57 -10.52 -2.78 0.83
N VAL A 58 -9.88 -3.25 -0.25
CA VAL A 58 -8.74 -2.60 -0.90
C VAL A 58 -9.20 -1.92 -2.19
N PHE A 59 -8.71 -0.71 -2.42
CA PHE A 59 -9.07 0.15 -3.54
C PHE A 59 -7.85 0.43 -4.40
N ALA A 60 -8.04 0.39 -5.71
CA ALA A 60 -7.06 0.73 -6.74
C ALA A 60 -5.63 0.22 -6.47
N PRO A 61 -5.42 -1.08 -6.14
CA PRO A 61 -4.08 -1.62 -5.98
C PRO A 61 -3.36 -1.60 -7.32
N TRP A 62 -2.22 -0.92 -7.35
CA TRP A 62 -1.43 -0.76 -8.56
C TRP A 62 0.06 -0.96 -8.28
N CYS A 63 0.77 -1.52 -9.26
CA CYS A 63 2.21 -1.70 -9.22
C CYS A 63 2.86 -1.10 -10.45
N PHE A 64 3.98 -0.43 -10.25
CA PHE A 64 4.76 0.18 -11.33
C PHE A 64 6.26 0.18 -10.99
N GLU A 65 7.09 0.29 -12.02
CA GLU A 65 8.54 0.39 -11.85
C GLU A 65 8.96 1.80 -11.41
N GLY A 66 9.95 1.85 -10.51
CA GLY A 66 10.52 3.10 -10.01
C GLY A 66 9.81 3.65 -8.76
N SER A 67 9.95 4.94 -8.51
CA SER A 67 9.38 5.63 -7.36
C SER A 67 8.05 6.30 -7.69
N LEU A 68 7.27 6.62 -6.67
CA LEU A 68 6.06 7.41 -6.82
C LEU A 68 6.43 8.85 -7.14
N GLU A 69 6.13 9.26 -8.34
CA GLU A 69 6.24 10.63 -8.83
C GLU A 69 4.83 11.20 -9.08
N SER A 70 4.77 12.50 -9.32
CA SER A 70 3.48 13.20 -9.49
C SER A 70 2.62 12.67 -10.65
N ASP A 71 3.24 12.14 -11.72
CA ASP A 71 2.51 11.52 -12.83
C ASP A 71 1.90 10.18 -12.43
N LYS A 72 2.62 9.38 -11.67
CA LYS A 72 2.14 8.12 -11.12
C LYS A 72 1.04 8.35 -10.08
N MET A 73 1.19 9.37 -9.24
CA MET A 73 0.16 9.76 -8.29
C MET A 73 -1.12 10.18 -9.00
N LEU A 74 -1.02 10.99 -10.05
CA LEU A 74 -2.17 11.38 -10.87
C LEU A 74 -2.86 10.17 -11.50
N GLN A 75 -2.09 9.26 -12.12
CA GLN A 75 -2.62 8.03 -12.72
C GLN A 75 -3.33 7.16 -11.68
N TRP A 76 -2.77 7.05 -10.48
CA TRP A 76 -3.41 6.31 -9.39
C TRP A 76 -4.72 6.94 -8.94
N LEU A 77 -4.78 8.26 -8.75
CA LEU A 77 -6.01 8.97 -8.40
C LEU A 77 -7.10 8.80 -9.46
N GLN A 78 -6.73 8.77 -10.75
CA GLN A 78 -7.65 8.48 -11.85
C GLN A 78 -8.23 7.07 -11.78
N GLN A 79 -7.47 6.08 -11.32
CA GLN A 79 -7.94 4.71 -11.08
C GLN A 79 -8.78 4.59 -9.81
N LEU A 80 -8.44 5.36 -8.78
CA LEU A 80 -9.12 5.35 -7.49
C LEU A 80 -10.49 6.04 -7.56
N ARG A 81 -10.56 7.22 -8.21
CA ARG A 81 -11.75 8.09 -8.22
C ARG A 81 -13.06 7.37 -8.59
N PRO A 82 -13.13 6.49 -9.61
CA PRO A 82 -14.35 5.77 -9.95
C PRO A 82 -14.84 4.78 -8.89
N GLN A 83 -13.98 4.42 -7.94
CA GLN A 83 -14.29 3.48 -6.85
C GLN A 83 -14.76 4.21 -5.58
N LEU A 84 -14.70 5.54 -5.56
CA LEU A 84 -15.04 6.35 -4.40
C LEU A 84 -16.49 6.82 -4.45
N HIS A 85 -17.11 6.90 -3.27
CA HIS A 85 -18.42 7.48 -3.01
C HIS A 85 -18.29 8.78 -2.19
N GLU A 86 -19.35 9.53 -2.07
CA GLU A 86 -19.37 10.84 -1.37
C GLU A 86 -19.02 10.73 0.13
N ASN A 87 -19.30 9.57 0.75
CA ASN A 87 -18.99 9.31 2.14
C ASN A 87 -17.54 8.88 2.40
N HIS A 88 -16.75 8.65 1.33
CA HIS A 88 -15.34 8.28 1.48
C HIS A 88 -14.47 9.50 1.77
N VAL A 89 -13.52 9.32 2.68
CA VAL A 89 -12.45 10.28 3.00
C VAL A 89 -11.12 9.57 2.86
N LEU A 90 -10.31 10.01 1.89
CA LEU A 90 -8.98 9.46 1.64
C LEU A 90 -7.97 10.11 2.59
N ILE A 91 -7.27 9.28 3.35
CA ILE A 91 -6.18 9.71 4.23
C ILE A 91 -4.85 9.37 3.56
N LEU A 92 -3.99 10.36 3.39
CA LEU A 92 -2.67 10.22 2.79
C LEU A 92 -1.61 10.79 3.73
N ASP A 93 -0.37 10.40 3.54
CA ASP A 93 0.75 11.11 4.13
C ASP A 93 0.99 12.47 3.43
N ASN A 94 1.90 13.24 3.95
CA ASN A 94 2.19 14.58 3.45
C ASN A 94 3.37 14.59 2.44
N ALA A 95 3.50 13.57 1.59
CA ALA A 95 4.56 13.46 0.61
C ALA A 95 4.42 14.48 -0.54
N ARG A 96 5.55 14.91 -1.08
CA ARG A 96 5.60 15.91 -2.16
C ARG A 96 4.75 15.58 -3.40
N PRO A 97 4.70 14.33 -3.91
CA PRO A 97 3.87 13.99 -5.07
C PRO A 97 2.39 14.29 -4.88
N HIS A 98 1.87 14.22 -3.65
CA HIS A 98 0.46 14.48 -3.33
C HIS A 98 0.06 15.95 -3.51
N HIS A 99 1.03 16.85 -3.41
CA HIS A 99 0.83 18.32 -3.53
C HIS A 99 1.26 18.90 -4.88
N ALA A 100 1.62 18.07 -5.85
CA ALA A 100 2.06 18.54 -7.16
C ALA A 100 0.95 19.33 -7.88
N CYS A 101 1.33 20.36 -8.66
CA CYS A 101 0.37 21.22 -9.38
C CYS A 101 -0.61 20.41 -10.24
N LYS A 102 -0.13 19.38 -10.95
CA LYS A 102 -0.98 18.53 -11.79
C LYS A 102 -1.99 17.69 -10.97
N VAL A 103 -1.62 17.24 -9.77
CA VAL A 103 -2.51 16.53 -8.85
C VAL A 103 -3.59 17.48 -8.33
N ARG A 104 -3.20 18.68 -7.89
CA ARG A 104 -4.15 19.71 -7.46
C ARG A 104 -5.11 20.14 -8.57
N GLY A 105 -4.60 20.31 -9.81
CA GLY A 105 -5.44 20.61 -10.96
C GLY A 105 -6.50 19.52 -11.19
N TYR A 106 -6.08 18.25 -11.19
CA TYR A 106 -7.02 17.14 -11.33
C TYR A 106 -8.07 17.11 -10.22
N LEU A 107 -7.68 17.33 -8.97
CA LEU A 107 -8.59 17.33 -7.82
C LEU A 107 -9.57 18.52 -7.82
N ALA A 108 -9.24 19.63 -8.49
CA ALA A 108 -10.16 20.74 -8.68
C ALA A 108 -11.36 20.35 -9.57
N ASP A 109 -11.10 19.57 -10.63
CA ASP A 109 -12.13 19.10 -11.56
C ASP A 109 -12.81 17.80 -11.09
N HIS A 110 -12.11 17.00 -10.27
CA HIS A 110 -12.56 15.69 -9.80
C HIS A 110 -12.40 15.59 -8.27
N PRO A 111 -13.25 16.26 -7.49
CA PRO A 111 -13.03 16.39 -6.05
C PRO A 111 -13.05 15.04 -5.34
N ILE A 112 -12.02 14.84 -4.51
CA ILE A 112 -11.88 13.76 -3.55
C ILE A 112 -11.65 14.40 -2.19
N ARG A 113 -12.40 13.97 -1.17
CA ARG A 113 -12.17 14.42 0.20
C ARG A 113 -10.88 13.80 0.71
N ILE A 114 -9.84 14.62 0.91
CA ILE A 114 -8.52 14.17 1.35
C ILE A 114 -8.19 14.80 2.70
N LEU A 115 -7.69 13.97 3.62
CA LEU A 115 -7.04 14.39 4.85
C LEU A 115 -5.57 13.98 4.80
N PHE A 116 -4.69 14.86 5.25
CA PHE A 116 -3.27 14.56 5.34
C PHE A 116 -2.88 14.23 6.76
N LEU A 117 -2.13 13.14 6.94
CA LEU A 117 -1.55 12.79 8.23
C LEU A 117 -0.52 13.84 8.67
N PRO A 118 -0.35 14.04 9.97
CA PRO A 118 0.74 14.87 10.47
C PRO A 118 2.10 14.34 9.96
N PRO A 119 3.08 15.22 9.75
CA PRO A 119 4.43 14.79 9.39
C PRO A 119 4.98 13.75 10.37
N TYR A 120 5.75 12.79 9.85
CA TYR A 120 6.42 11.74 10.65
C TYR A 120 5.49 10.87 11.50
N SER A 121 4.26 10.61 11.04
CA SER A 121 3.27 9.81 11.75
C SER A 121 2.88 8.49 11.06
N PRO A 122 3.82 7.64 10.61
CA PRO A 122 3.50 6.38 9.91
C PRO A 122 2.74 5.39 10.80
N HIS A 123 2.92 5.47 12.13
CA HIS A 123 2.19 4.64 13.10
C HIS A 123 0.67 4.89 13.08
N MET A 124 0.24 6.03 12.56
CA MET A 124 -1.17 6.36 12.37
C MET A 124 -1.73 5.84 11.03
N ASN A 125 -0.90 5.25 10.15
CA ASN A 125 -1.35 4.74 8.88
C ASN A 125 -1.50 3.21 8.91
N PRO A 126 -2.72 2.67 9.03
CA PRO A 126 -2.94 1.23 9.11
C PRO A 126 -2.48 0.45 7.88
N ILE A 127 -2.41 1.08 6.70
CA ILE A 127 -1.96 0.43 5.47
C ILE A 127 -0.51 -0.08 5.56
N GLU A 128 0.32 0.51 6.42
CA GLU A 128 1.67 0.02 6.67
C GLU A 128 1.69 -1.43 7.20
N LYS A 129 0.68 -1.80 7.99
CA LYS A 129 0.52 -3.19 8.46
C LYS A 129 0.06 -4.11 7.34
N LEU A 130 -0.76 -3.61 6.41
CA LEU A 130 -1.12 -4.34 5.19
C LEU A 130 0.13 -4.61 4.34
N TRP A 131 1.00 -3.61 4.17
CA TRP A 131 2.28 -3.75 3.46
C TRP A 131 3.20 -4.78 4.13
N ALA A 132 3.29 -4.77 5.44
CA ALA A 132 4.07 -5.78 6.17
C ALA A 132 3.52 -7.19 5.95
N ALA A 133 2.20 -7.35 6.02
CA ALA A 133 1.53 -8.65 5.84
C ALA A 133 1.69 -9.19 4.42
N ILE A 134 1.51 -8.38 3.36
CA ILE A 134 1.70 -8.84 1.98
C ILE A 134 3.16 -9.22 1.71
N LYS A 135 4.11 -8.43 2.20
CA LYS A 135 5.54 -8.71 2.09
C LYS A 135 5.90 -10.04 2.77
N GLN A 136 5.37 -10.29 3.96
CA GLN A 136 5.56 -11.55 4.69
C GLN A 136 4.95 -12.73 3.92
N ARG A 137 3.72 -12.60 3.43
CA ARG A 137 3.03 -13.63 2.65
C ARG A 137 3.81 -14.02 1.39
N TRP A 138 4.32 -13.04 0.65
CA TRP A 138 5.09 -13.28 -0.56
C TRP A 138 6.44 -13.96 -0.29
N ARG A 139 7.14 -13.59 0.80
CA ARG A 139 8.36 -14.29 1.24
C ARG A 139 8.09 -15.76 1.58
N GLN A 140 6.97 -16.06 2.22
CA GLN A 140 6.60 -17.44 2.61
C GLN A 140 6.27 -18.30 1.40
N ARG A 141 5.60 -17.77 0.40
CA ARG A 141 5.22 -18.49 -0.81
C ARG A 141 6.38 -18.85 -1.72
N ARG A 142 7.59 -18.34 -1.47
CA ARG A 142 8.76 -18.52 -2.34
C ARG A 142 8.50 -18.19 -3.81
N LEU A 143 7.55 -17.31 -4.10
CA LEU A 143 7.24 -16.87 -5.45
C LEU A 143 8.43 -16.07 -5.97
N ARG A 144 9.03 -16.55 -7.06
CA ARG A 144 10.14 -15.85 -7.71
C ARG A 144 9.60 -15.07 -8.91
N GLY A 145 9.99 -13.81 -8.98
CA GLY A 145 9.70 -12.93 -10.09
C GLY A 145 8.39 -12.14 -9.94
N PHE A 146 8.47 -10.85 -10.24
CA PHE A 146 7.36 -9.91 -10.17
C PHE A 146 6.09 -10.30 -10.94
N PRO A 147 6.14 -10.85 -12.18
CA PRO A 147 4.91 -11.16 -12.90
C PRO A 147 3.97 -12.09 -12.14
N ARG A 148 4.51 -13.08 -11.41
CA ARG A 148 3.71 -14.00 -10.60
C ARG A 148 3.17 -13.34 -9.33
N LEU A 149 3.95 -12.46 -8.69
CA LEU A 149 3.51 -11.69 -7.52
C LEU A 149 2.39 -10.73 -7.90
N LEU A 150 2.55 -10.03 -9.01
CA LEU A 150 1.56 -9.06 -9.49
C LEU A 150 0.24 -9.69 -9.89
N ALA A 151 0.27 -10.88 -10.51
CA ALA A 151 -0.93 -11.63 -10.88
C ALA A 151 -1.81 -11.97 -9.67
N THR A 152 -1.23 -12.03 -8.46
CA THR A 152 -1.97 -12.35 -7.22
C THR A 152 -2.19 -11.12 -6.32
N LEU A 153 -1.62 -9.96 -6.66
CA LEU A 153 -1.58 -8.79 -5.77
C LEU A 153 -2.94 -8.40 -5.23
N GLN A 154 -3.91 -8.16 -6.10
CA GLN A 154 -5.24 -7.71 -5.69
C GLN A 154 -5.93 -8.74 -4.80
N ALA A 155 -5.91 -10.02 -5.19
CA ALA A 155 -6.52 -11.11 -4.43
C ALA A 155 -5.83 -11.28 -3.06
N ASP A 156 -4.50 -11.19 -3.02
CA ASP A 156 -3.74 -11.34 -1.79
C ASP A 156 -4.01 -10.19 -0.81
N LEU A 157 -4.04 -8.95 -1.29
CA LEU A 157 -4.36 -7.79 -0.47
C LEU A 157 -5.79 -7.87 0.06
N GLN A 158 -6.75 -8.20 -0.81
CA GLN A 158 -8.15 -8.32 -0.42
C GLN A 158 -8.36 -9.41 0.64
N GLN A 159 -7.76 -10.60 0.49
CA GLN A 159 -7.81 -11.67 1.49
C GLN A 159 -7.22 -11.27 2.85
N ILE A 160 -6.15 -10.46 2.86
CA ILE A 160 -5.57 -9.97 4.11
C ILE A 160 -6.54 -9.01 4.80
N VAL A 161 -7.14 -8.10 4.04
CA VAL A 161 -8.11 -7.11 4.59
C VAL A 161 -9.37 -7.80 5.08
N GLU A 162 -9.94 -8.74 4.35
CA GLU A 162 -11.11 -9.52 4.77
C GLU A 162 -10.86 -10.25 6.09
N LYS A 163 -9.66 -10.81 6.26
CA LYS A 163 -9.30 -11.55 7.47
C LYS A 163 -8.94 -10.67 8.66
N SER A 164 -8.29 -9.54 8.41
CA SER A 164 -7.60 -8.77 9.47
C SER A 164 -7.80 -7.26 9.39
N GLY A 165 -8.52 -6.73 8.39
CA GLY A 165 -8.63 -5.29 8.14
C GLY A 165 -9.19 -4.51 9.33
N LYS A 166 -10.25 -5.00 9.96
CA LYS A 166 -10.82 -4.37 11.18
C LYS A 166 -9.81 -4.31 12.32
N ALA A 167 -9.04 -5.38 12.54
CA ALA A 167 -8.02 -5.41 13.57
C ALA A 167 -6.82 -4.50 13.21
N ILE A 168 -6.45 -4.45 11.95
CA ILE A 168 -5.40 -3.55 11.43
C ILE A 168 -5.78 -2.10 11.71
N VAL A 169 -6.99 -1.68 11.33
CA VAL A 169 -7.50 -0.32 11.54
C VAL A 169 -7.62 -0.01 13.04
N ALA A 170 -8.22 -0.89 13.82
CA ALA A 170 -8.39 -0.70 15.27
C ALA A 170 -7.07 -0.60 16.04
N SER A 171 -5.99 -1.17 15.50
CA SER A 171 -4.66 -1.13 16.12
C SER A 171 -3.89 0.18 15.91
N CYS A 172 -4.43 1.09 15.09
CA CYS A 172 -3.92 2.43 14.91
C CYS A 172 -4.79 3.36 15.76
N SER A 173 -4.22 3.90 16.85
CA SER A 173 -4.96 4.74 17.81
C SER A 173 -5.31 6.08 17.18
N TYR A 174 -6.57 6.25 16.77
CA TYR A 174 -7.12 7.55 16.34
C TYR A 174 -7.83 8.29 17.47
N SER A 175 -7.83 7.74 18.69
CA SER A 175 -8.57 8.29 19.84
C SER A 175 -8.18 9.71 20.26
N SER A 176 -7.04 10.23 19.78
CA SER A 176 -6.56 11.59 20.11
C SER A 176 -6.71 12.62 18.98
N VAL A 177 -7.19 12.24 17.80
CA VAL A 177 -7.25 13.13 16.61
C VAL A 177 -8.68 13.46 16.21
N LEU A 178 -9.67 12.71 16.71
CA LEU A 178 -11.09 12.90 16.41
C LEU A 178 -11.89 13.44 17.61
N SER A 179 -11.20 13.87 18.69
CA SER A 179 -11.79 14.54 19.85
C SER A 179 -11.68 16.04 19.75
#